data_6a6ec45d6e8ee5cbfe96c095febfb15b
#
_entry.id   6a6ec45d6e8ee5cbfe96c095febfb15b
#
_cell.length_a   1.000
_cell.length_b   1.000
_cell.length_c   1.000
_cell.angle_alpha   90.00
_cell.angle_beta   90.00
_cell.angle_gamma   90.00
#
_symmetry.space_group_name_H-M   'P 1'
#
loop_
_entity.id
_entity.type
_entity.pdbx_description
1 polymer ?
#
loop_
_entity_poly.entity_id
_entity_poly.type
_entity_poly.pdbx_seq_one_letter_code
_entity_poly.pdbx_strand_id
1 'polypeptide(L)'
;MVSVAVTLALIIGGTAQAFHSNYSPMAPRQLTYKASHADYSYGLTILPGNSIDSIEGLNRNGPWQTNYYVLDRYILRPVAHGYAKLPQFTRTGIHNFIGNVGELNNTVNNLFLGNFADSGISISRFAINSTIGILGLFDVATPMGVERKEMSFDTVQGRAGADSGAYLMIPAVGPSTERAIHGTVVDAWPTYLVPPLIGWTFNAISAIDTRAGLIPQEEMIDNAVDPYAQVRTAYLQYREGKVNPDAAMENKKDENVEEFLEEID
;
A
#
# COMPACT_ATOMS: atom_id res chain seq x y z
N MET A 1 21.06 -11.84 10.81
CA MET A 1 19.94 -10.93 10.49
C MET A 1 18.81 -11.60 9.70
N VAL A 2 19.09 -12.53 8.81
CA VAL A 2 18.05 -13.34 8.11
C VAL A 2 17.19 -14.14 9.10
N SER A 3 17.80 -14.64 10.21
CA SER A 3 17.05 -15.42 11.22
C SER A 3 15.95 -14.64 11.95
N VAL A 4 16.10 -13.34 12.19
CA VAL A 4 15.11 -12.54 12.92
C VAL A 4 13.85 -12.27 12.06
N ALA A 5 14.03 -12.01 10.77
CA ALA A 5 12.91 -11.81 9.86
C ALA A 5 12.11 -13.09 9.61
N VAL A 6 12.79 -14.23 9.51
CA VAL A 6 12.16 -15.55 9.37
C VAL A 6 11.45 -15.97 10.67
N THR A 7 12.02 -15.66 11.83
CA THR A 7 11.39 -15.96 13.11
C THR A 7 10.16 -15.08 13.36
N LEU A 8 10.17 -13.83 12.95
CA LEU A 8 9.01 -12.94 13.02
C LEU A 8 7.87 -13.41 12.10
N ALA A 9 8.20 -13.87 10.88
CA ALA A 9 7.23 -14.42 9.94
C ALA A 9 6.59 -15.73 10.44
N LEU A 10 7.36 -16.57 11.16
CA LEU A 10 6.85 -17.82 11.74
C LEU A 10 5.98 -17.60 12.98
N ILE A 11 6.26 -16.57 13.78
CA ILE A 11 5.42 -16.22 14.93
C ILE A 11 4.09 -15.63 14.50
N ILE A 12 4.05 -14.87 13.41
CA ILE A 12 2.82 -14.30 12.85
C ILE A 12 2.00 -15.35 12.10
N GLY A 13 2.64 -16.31 11.43
CA GLY A 13 1.96 -17.36 10.68
C GLY A 13 1.18 -18.36 11.53
N GLY A 14 1.52 -18.51 12.82
CA GLY A 14 0.84 -19.44 13.73
C GLY A 14 -0.50 -18.94 14.29
N THR A 15 -0.78 -17.65 14.21
CA THR A 15 -2.01 -17.04 14.73
C THR A 15 -3.05 -16.72 13.65
N ALA A 16 -2.67 -16.79 12.36
CA ALA A 16 -3.52 -16.41 11.24
C ALA A 16 -4.76 -17.29 11.06
N GLN A 17 -4.76 -18.53 11.57
CA GLN A 17 -5.92 -19.44 11.43
C GLN A 17 -7.12 -19.11 12.33
N ALA A 18 -6.97 -18.21 13.29
CA ALA A 18 -8.06 -17.86 14.23
C ALA A 18 -8.97 -16.73 13.71
N PHE A 19 -8.66 -16.09 12.60
CA PHE A 19 -9.29 -14.84 12.17
C PHE A 19 -9.91 -14.92 10.77
N HIS A 20 -10.65 -15.98 10.47
CA HIS A 20 -11.50 -15.99 9.28
C HIS A 20 -12.66 -15.03 9.46
N SER A 21 -12.51 -13.80 9.04
CA SER A 21 -13.64 -12.91 8.87
C SER A 21 -14.00 -12.85 7.38
N ASN A 22 -15.25 -13.12 7.05
CA ASN A 22 -15.82 -12.95 5.70
C ASN A 22 -16.00 -11.47 5.34
N TYR A 23 -14.98 -10.66 5.56
CA TYR A 23 -15.08 -9.22 5.32
C TYR A 23 -14.52 -8.85 3.96
N SER A 24 -15.36 -8.20 3.17
CA SER A 24 -14.95 -7.40 2.03
C SER A 24 -14.99 -5.93 2.44
N PRO A 25 -13.91 -5.14 2.25
CA PRO A 25 -13.93 -3.70 2.48
C PRO A 25 -15.00 -2.97 1.65
N MET A 26 -15.41 -3.58 0.54
CA MET A 26 -16.38 -3.05 -0.41
C MET A 26 -17.82 -3.51 -0.13
N ALA A 27 -18.03 -4.44 0.78
CA ALA A 27 -19.39 -4.89 1.10
C ALA A 27 -20.05 -3.92 2.09
N PRO A 28 -21.25 -3.39 1.80
CA PRO A 28 -22.00 -2.59 2.77
C PRO A 28 -22.30 -3.44 4.01
N ARG A 29 -21.81 -2.99 5.15
CA ARG A 29 -22.08 -3.64 6.43
C ARG A 29 -23.34 -3.07 7.04
N GLN A 30 -24.27 -3.93 7.42
CA GLN A 30 -25.27 -3.55 8.37
C GLN A 30 -24.58 -3.25 9.71
N LEU A 31 -24.67 -1.98 10.13
CA LEU A 31 -24.16 -1.52 11.41
C LEU A 31 -24.99 -2.20 12.53
N THR A 32 -24.57 -3.38 12.97
CA THR A 32 -25.04 -3.90 14.24
C THR A 32 -24.27 -3.18 15.33
N TYR A 33 -24.86 -2.08 15.81
CA TYR A 33 -24.37 -1.36 16.97
C TYR A 33 -24.48 -2.27 18.21
N LYS A 34 -23.39 -2.87 18.59
CA LYS A 34 -23.27 -3.54 19.88
C LYS A 34 -22.55 -2.57 20.82
N ALA A 35 -23.33 -1.71 21.49
CA ALA A 35 -22.81 -0.85 22.53
C ALA A 35 -22.30 -1.72 23.68
N SER A 36 -21.01 -1.92 23.76
CA SER A 36 -20.35 -2.34 24.98
C SER A 36 -19.94 -1.07 25.72
N HIS A 37 -20.43 -0.88 26.93
CA HIS A 37 -20.16 0.30 27.75
C HIS A 37 -18.69 0.45 28.19
N ALA A 38 -17.81 -0.44 27.78
CA ALA A 38 -16.41 -0.46 28.21
C ALA A 38 -15.47 0.38 27.32
N ASP A 39 -15.89 0.77 26.10
CA ASP A 39 -14.95 1.26 25.09
C ASP A 39 -14.99 2.75 24.79
N TYR A 40 -15.72 3.54 25.58
CA TYR A 40 -15.80 4.99 25.39
C TYR A 40 -14.47 5.75 25.66
N SER A 41 -13.48 5.10 26.26
CA SER A 41 -12.19 5.73 26.59
C SER A 41 -11.18 5.76 25.44
N TYR A 42 -11.40 5.03 24.33
CA TYR A 42 -10.42 4.84 23.27
C TYR A 42 -10.78 5.47 21.92
N GLY A 43 -11.74 6.39 21.88
CA GLY A 43 -12.17 7.00 20.63
C GLY A 43 -12.88 5.98 19.72
N LEU A 44 -14.18 6.13 19.60
CA LEU A 44 -15.00 5.29 18.73
C LEU A 44 -14.47 5.32 17.31
N THR A 45 -14.12 4.17 16.78
CA THR A 45 -13.93 4.01 15.33
C THR A 45 -15.29 4.17 14.68
N ILE A 46 -15.49 5.25 13.97
CA ILE A 46 -16.73 5.53 13.24
C ILE A 46 -16.94 4.51 12.12
N LEU A 47 -15.85 3.93 11.62
CA LEU A 47 -15.87 3.00 10.50
C LEU A 47 -15.73 1.56 10.99
N PRO A 48 -16.71 0.70 10.66
CA PRO A 48 -16.61 -0.71 10.95
C PRO A 48 -15.43 -1.29 10.21
N GLY A 49 -14.58 -1.98 10.91
CA GLY A 49 -13.44 -2.67 10.35
C GLY A 49 -13.44 -4.13 10.70
N ASN A 50 -12.56 -4.85 10.04
CA ASN A 50 -12.31 -6.26 10.29
C ASN A 50 -11.43 -6.52 11.48
N SER A 51 -10.86 -5.48 12.06
CA SER A 51 -10.02 -5.63 13.22
C SER A 51 -10.88 -6.06 14.40
N ILE A 52 -10.41 -7.05 15.12
CA ILE A 52 -10.89 -7.34 16.46
C ILE A 52 -10.53 -6.11 17.31
N ASP A 53 -11.36 -5.77 18.26
CA ASP A 53 -11.13 -4.60 19.14
C ASP A 53 -9.73 -4.58 19.76
N SER A 54 -9.17 -5.74 20.11
CA SER A 54 -7.81 -5.86 20.64
C SER A 54 -6.72 -5.47 19.65
N ILE A 55 -6.86 -5.83 18.35
CA ILE A 55 -5.92 -5.48 17.29
C ILE A 55 -6.05 -4.00 16.93
N GLU A 56 -7.27 -3.49 16.86
CA GLU A 56 -7.54 -2.08 16.63
C GLU A 56 -6.91 -1.21 17.73
N GLY A 57 -7.14 -1.56 18.98
CA GLY A 57 -6.53 -0.89 20.13
C GLY A 57 -5.01 -0.93 20.10
N LEU A 58 -4.42 -2.07 19.73
CA LEU A 58 -2.98 -2.20 19.57
C LEU A 58 -2.45 -1.28 18.46
N ASN A 59 -3.09 -1.29 17.29
CA ASN A 59 -2.70 -0.45 16.15
C ASN A 59 -2.75 1.04 16.50
N ARG A 60 -3.82 1.50 17.17
CA ARG A 60 -4.03 2.91 17.52
C ARG A 60 -3.10 3.40 18.62
N ASN A 61 -2.94 2.63 19.69
CA ASN A 61 -2.24 3.08 20.89
C ASN A 61 -0.73 2.86 20.83
N GLY A 62 -0.24 2.04 19.92
CA GLY A 62 1.18 1.78 19.72
C GLY A 62 1.71 2.33 18.39
N PRO A 63 1.69 1.51 17.33
CA PRO A 63 2.32 1.84 16.06
C PRO A 63 1.78 3.12 15.40
N TRP A 64 0.47 3.39 15.47
CA TRP A 64 -0.08 4.62 14.91
C TRP A 64 0.49 5.87 15.59
N GLN A 65 0.53 5.87 16.94
CA GLN A 65 1.08 7.01 17.68
C GLN A 65 2.53 7.26 17.31
N THR A 66 3.33 6.19 17.22
CA THR A 66 4.73 6.29 16.84
C THR A 66 4.89 6.73 15.38
N ASN A 67 4.16 6.11 14.46
CA ASN A 67 4.31 6.38 13.02
C ASN A 67 3.82 7.78 12.65
N TYR A 68 2.62 8.17 13.08
CA TYR A 68 2.00 9.41 12.65
C TYR A 68 2.51 10.63 13.43
N TYR A 69 2.50 10.55 14.78
CA TYR A 69 2.85 11.71 15.60
C TYR A 69 4.34 11.87 15.85
N VAL A 70 5.15 10.83 15.67
CA VAL A 70 6.60 10.90 15.88
C VAL A 70 7.36 10.76 14.55
N LEU A 71 7.34 9.59 13.93
CA LEU A 71 8.16 9.34 12.75
C LEU A 71 7.75 10.19 11.55
N ASP A 72 6.45 10.28 11.24
CA ASP A 72 5.98 11.10 10.12
C ASP A 72 6.20 12.57 10.42
N ARG A 73 5.69 13.06 11.54
CA ARG A 73 5.69 14.49 11.85
C ARG A 73 7.08 15.10 11.97
N TYR A 74 8.03 14.39 12.59
CA TYR A 74 9.36 14.93 12.88
C TYR A 74 10.45 14.46 11.93
N ILE A 75 10.24 13.39 11.17
CA ILE A 75 11.27 12.81 10.30
C ILE A 75 10.77 12.75 8.85
N LEU A 76 9.75 11.94 8.54
CA LEU A 76 9.38 11.66 7.16
C LEU A 76 8.78 12.88 6.46
N ARG A 77 7.88 13.62 7.11
CA ARG A 77 7.24 14.81 6.56
C ARG A 77 8.26 15.92 6.25
N PRO A 78 9.15 16.34 7.17
CA PRO A 78 10.18 17.33 6.85
C PRO A 78 11.11 16.89 5.72
N VAL A 79 11.52 15.61 5.70
CA VAL A 79 12.39 15.06 4.65
C VAL A 79 11.66 15.03 3.30
N ALA A 80 10.38 14.59 3.27
CA ALA A 80 9.57 14.56 2.05
C ALA A 80 9.33 15.98 1.49
N HIS A 81 9.05 16.97 2.35
CA HIS A 81 8.93 18.36 1.93
C HIS A 81 10.28 18.93 1.44
N GLY A 82 11.40 18.51 2.04
CA GLY A 82 12.74 18.85 1.53
C GLY A 82 12.99 18.25 0.15
N TYR A 83 12.66 16.96 -0.02
CA TYR A 83 12.74 16.27 -1.30
C TYR A 83 11.83 16.92 -2.37
N ALA A 84 10.61 17.33 -2.00
CA ALA A 84 9.67 17.97 -2.91
C ALA A 84 10.18 19.33 -3.46
N LYS A 85 11.18 19.96 -2.82
CA LYS A 85 11.84 21.19 -3.32
C LYS A 85 12.88 20.92 -4.40
N LEU A 86 13.29 19.66 -4.62
CA LEU A 86 14.18 19.32 -5.73
C LEU A 86 13.52 19.66 -7.08
N PRO A 87 14.30 20.00 -8.11
CA PRO A 87 13.77 20.21 -9.45
C PRO A 87 12.92 19.01 -9.91
N GLN A 88 11.84 19.29 -10.64
CA GLN A 88 10.91 18.25 -11.07
C GLN A 88 11.60 17.13 -11.85
N PHE A 89 12.54 17.48 -12.76
CA PHE A 89 13.26 16.47 -13.54
C PHE A 89 14.05 15.48 -12.67
N THR A 90 14.62 15.94 -11.55
CA THR A 90 15.35 15.08 -10.61
C THR A 90 14.40 14.11 -9.91
N ARG A 91 13.28 14.63 -9.40
CA ARG A 91 12.26 13.79 -8.73
C ARG A 91 11.65 12.79 -9.71
N THR A 92 11.32 13.22 -10.92
CA THR A 92 10.82 12.34 -11.97
C THR A 92 11.82 11.25 -12.32
N GLY A 93 13.11 11.59 -12.44
CA GLY A 93 14.15 10.60 -12.70
C GLY A 93 14.28 9.56 -11.58
N ILE A 94 14.25 9.99 -10.33
CA ILE A 94 14.26 9.09 -9.16
C ILE A 94 13.03 8.19 -9.18
N HIS A 95 11.83 8.75 -9.36
CA HIS A 95 10.58 8.02 -9.44
C HIS A 95 10.60 6.96 -10.57
N ASN A 96 11.04 7.34 -11.75
CA ASN A 96 11.17 6.44 -12.89
C ASN A 96 12.16 5.30 -12.61
N PHE A 97 13.31 5.61 -11.99
CA PHE A 97 14.31 4.60 -11.62
C PHE A 97 13.71 3.58 -10.63
N ILE A 98 13.01 4.05 -9.59
CA ILE A 98 12.31 3.18 -8.62
C ILE A 98 11.28 2.32 -9.35
N GLY A 99 10.47 2.93 -10.22
CA GLY A 99 9.48 2.24 -11.02
C GLY A 99 10.09 1.21 -11.98
N ASN A 100 11.26 1.49 -12.54
CA ASN A 100 11.97 0.57 -13.43
C ASN A 100 12.45 -0.69 -12.67
N VAL A 101 12.98 -0.54 -11.46
CA VAL A 101 13.29 -1.70 -10.60
C VAL A 101 12.01 -2.47 -10.26
N GLY A 102 10.89 -1.79 -10.04
CA GLY A 102 9.58 -2.39 -9.81
C GLY A 102 9.06 -3.25 -10.98
N GLU A 103 9.51 -3.00 -12.23
CA GLU A 103 9.13 -3.83 -13.38
C GLU A 103 9.61 -5.27 -13.24
N LEU A 104 10.67 -5.53 -12.48
CA LEU A 104 11.10 -6.90 -12.17
C LEU A 104 10.04 -7.64 -11.35
N ASN A 105 9.47 -6.99 -10.32
CA ASN A 105 8.36 -7.55 -9.55
C ASN A 105 7.11 -7.71 -10.41
N ASN A 106 6.76 -6.70 -11.22
CA ASN A 106 5.63 -6.78 -12.13
C ASN A 106 5.76 -7.98 -13.08
N THR A 107 6.96 -8.23 -13.62
CA THR A 107 7.24 -9.37 -14.50
C THR A 107 6.96 -10.69 -13.80
N VAL A 108 7.54 -10.91 -12.62
CA VAL A 108 7.43 -12.16 -11.88
C VAL A 108 5.99 -12.36 -11.37
N ASN A 109 5.36 -11.33 -10.86
CA ASN A 109 4.02 -11.41 -10.31
C ASN A 109 2.95 -11.65 -11.40
N ASN A 110 3.09 -11.06 -12.58
CA ASN A 110 2.24 -11.37 -13.73
C ASN A 110 2.42 -12.81 -14.21
N LEU A 111 3.65 -13.36 -14.16
CA LEU A 111 3.88 -14.78 -14.44
C LEU A 111 3.14 -15.68 -13.45
N PHE A 112 3.15 -15.38 -12.15
CA PHE A 112 2.43 -16.16 -11.14
C PHE A 112 0.93 -16.20 -11.38
N LEU A 113 0.35 -15.14 -11.97
CA LEU A 113 -1.06 -15.12 -12.37
C LEU A 113 -1.33 -15.75 -13.75
N GLY A 114 -0.31 -16.19 -14.49
CA GLY A 114 -0.46 -16.66 -15.85
C GLY A 114 -0.67 -15.55 -16.89
N ASN A 115 -0.48 -14.29 -16.51
CA ASN A 115 -0.59 -13.12 -17.41
C ASN A 115 0.69 -12.93 -18.22
N PHE A 116 0.99 -13.85 -19.13
CA PHE A 116 2.24 -13.86 -19.90
C PHE A 116 2.42 -12.60 -20.76
N ALA A 117 1.32 -12.04 -21.29
CA ALA A 117 1.37 -10.80 -22.06
C ALA A 117 1.83 -9.62 -21.21
N ASP A 118 1.23 -9.42 -20.03
CA ASP A 118 1.58 -8.34 -19.11
C ASP A 118 2.97 -8.53 -18.52
N SER A 119 3.39 -9.77 -18.28
CA SER A 119 4.77 -10.09 -17.90
C SER A 119 5.76 -9.72 -19.02
N GLY A 120 5.43 -10.04 -20.28
CA GLY A 120 6.22 -9.64 -21.44
C GLY A 120 6.31 -8.12 -21.61
N ILE A 121 5.24 -7.40 -21.34
CA ILE A 121 5.21 -5.93 -21.30
C ILE A 121 6.16 -5.42 -20.22
N SER A 122 6.07 -5.93 -19.00
CA SER A 122 6.90 -5.46 -17.87
C SER A 122 8.38 -5.68 -18.09
N ILE A 123 8.80 -6.87 -18.59
CA ILE A 123 10.22 -7.12 -18.88
C ILE A 123 10.73 -6.28 -20.05
N SER A 124 9.88 -6.02 -21.05
CA SER A 124 10.22 -5.13 -22.17
C SER A 124 10.43 -3.69 -21.70
N ARG A 125 9.56 -3.18 -20.80
CA ARG A 125 9.72 -1.87 -20.16
C ARG A 125 11.03 -1.78 -19.40
N PHE A 126 11.32 -2.79 -18.58
CA PHE A 126 12.59 -2.85 -17.85
C PHE A 126 13.79 -2.77 -18.80
N ALA A 127 13.79 -3.54 -19.90
CA ALA A 127 14.87 -3.54 -20.87
C ALA A 127 15.01 -2.20 -21.59
N ILE A 128 13.91 -1.62 -22.08
CA ILE A 128 13.90 -0.32 -22.78
C ILE A 128 14.38 0.80 -21.86
N ASN A 129 13.78 0.90 -20.68
CA ASN A 129 14.09 1.98 -19.75
C ASN A 129 15.50 1.83 -19.14
N SER A 130 15.98 0.59 -18.95
CA SER A 130 17.35 0.37 -18.46
C SER A 130 18.44 0.69 -19.50
N THR A 131 18.14 0.49 -20.79
CA THR A 131 19.12 0.73 -21.89
C THR A 131 18.99 2.15 -22.44
N ILE A 132 17.85 2.47 -23.06
CA ILE A 132 17.62 3.76 -23.71
C ILE A 132 17.31 4.84 -22.65
N GLY A 133 16.59 4.47 -21.58
CA GLY A 133 16.21 5.36 -20.48
C GLY A 133 17.29 5.57 -19.41
N ILE A 134 18.54 5.19 -19.67
CA ILE A 134 19.69 5.36 -18.76
C ILE A 134 19.36 4.79 -17.37
N LEU A 135 19.38 3.46 -17.25
CA LEU A 135 19.06 2.71 -16.03
C LEU A 135 17.65 3.01 -15.46
N GLY A 136 16.74 3.50 -16.30
CA GLY A 136 15.37 3.81 -15.89
C GLY A 136 15.15 5.24 -15.36
N LEU A 137 16.14 6.13 -15.45
CA LEU A 137 15.94 7.55 -15.11
C LEU A 137 14.94 8.23 -16.04
N PHE A 138 14.84 7.76 -17.28
CA PHE A 138 13.84 8.22 -18.26
C PHE A 138 12.89 7.07 -18.59
N ASP A 139 11.58 7.32 -18.46
CA ASP A 139 10.57 6.38 -18.94
C ASP A 139 10.36 6.57 -20.43
N VAL A 140 11.10 5.81 -21.23
CA VAL A 140 11.02 5.82 -22.69
C VAL A 140 9.93 4.86 -23.19
N ALA A 141 9.61 3.84 -22.41
CA ALA A 141 8.63 2.82 -22.78
C ALA A 141 7.20 3.38 -22.87
N THR A 142 6.79 4.26 -21.94
CA THR A 142 5.46 4.85 -21.94
C THR A 142 5.14 5.64 -23.22
N PRO A 143 5.95 6.59 -23.70
CA PRO A 143 5.70 7.27 -24.97
C PRO A 143 5.78 6.36 -26.20
N MET A 144 6.37 5.17 -26.07
CA MET A 144 6.33 4.13 -27.12
C MET A 144 5.03 3.32 -27.10
N GLY A 145 4.08 3.63 -26.23
CA GLY A 145 2.81 2.91 -26.08
C GLY A 145 2.89 1.63 -25.24
N VAL A 146 4.03 1.40 -24.56
CA VAL A 146 4.22 0.25 -23.67
C VAL A 146 3.84 0.67 -22.24
N GLU A 147 2.58 0.56 -21.89
CA GLU A 147 2.05 0.98 -20.59
C GLU A 147 2.47 0.06 -19.45
N ARG A 148 2.63 0.62 -18.22
CA ARG A 148 2.98 -0.14 -17.04
C ARG A 148 1.85 -1.07 -16.60
N LYS A 149 2.20 -2.31 -16.26
CA LYS A 149 1.30 -3.35 -15.75
C LYS A 149 1.66 -3.71 -14.32
N GLU A 150 1.26 -2.84 -13.39
CA GLU A 150 1.58 -3.02 -11.97
C GLU A 150 0.95 -4.27 -11.39
N MET A 151 1.78 -5.09 -10.75
CA MET A 151 1.38 -6.30 -10.07
C MET A 151 2.27 -6.56 -8.85
N SER A 152 1.68 -6.61 -7.66
CA SER A 152 2.37 -7.02 -6.44
C SER A 152 1.99 -8.45 -6.06
N PHE A 153 2.83 -9.12 -5.29
CA PHE A 153 2.52 -10.49 -4.85
C PHE A 153 1.28 -10.53 -3.93
N ASP A 154 1.04 -9.47 -3.15
CA ASP A 154 -0.22 -9.32 -2.42
C ASP A 154 -1.45 -9.34 -3.36
N THR A 155 -1.37 -8.62 -4.49
CA THR A 155 -2.45 -8.63 -5.50
C THR A 155 -2.61 -10.01 -6.14
N VAL A 156 -1.50 -10.72 -6.41
CA VAL A 156 -1.52 -12.11 -6.90
C VAL A 156 -2.29 -13.00 -5.93
N GLN A 157 -1.95 -12.94 -4.64
CA GLN A 157 -2.63 -13.72 -3.61
C GLN A 157 -4.13 -13.36 -3.51
N GLY A 158 -4.47 -12.06 -3.55
CA GLY A 158 -5.86 -11.61 -3.52
C GLY A 158 -6.68 -12.11 -4.71
N ARG A 159 -6.13 -12.02 -5.93
CA ARG A 159 -6.77 -12.55 -7.15
C ARG A 159 -6.85 -14.06 -7.16
N ALA A 160 -5.97 -14.75 -6.47
CA ALA A 160 -6.05 -16.18 -6.22
C ALA A 160 -7.06 -16.58 -5.12
N GLY A 161 -7.78 -15.60 -4.54
CA GLY A 161 -8.82 -15.83 -3.54
C GLY A 161 -8.34 -15.77 -2.08
N ALA A 162 -7.12 -15.34 -1.81
CA ALA A 162 -6.66 -15.15 -0.44
C ALA A 162 -7.26 -13.89 0.18
N ASP A 163 -7.84 -14.03 1.38
CA ASP A 163 -8.33 -12.89 2.15
C ASP A 163 -7.22 -11.91 2.52
N SER A 164 -7.58 -10.63 2.68
CA SER A 164 -6.62 -9.61 3.13
C SER A 164 -6.14 -9.83 4.57
N GLY A 165 -6.94 -10.51 5.38
CA GLY A 165 -6.72 -10.69 6.80
C GLY A 165 -6.92 -9.38 7.59
N ALA A 166 -6.40 -9.36 8.82
CA ALA A 166 -6.51 -8.20 9.69
C ALA A 166 -5.69 -7.01 9.16
N TYR A 167 -6.22 -5.80 9.38
CA TYR A 167 -5.44 -4.58 9.19
C TYR A 167 -4.41 -4.44 10.31
N LEU A 168 -3.18 -4.15 9.93
CA LEU A 168 -2.04 -4.01 10.84
C LEU A 168 -1.34 -2.68 10.58
N MET A 169 -1.09 -1.94 11.64
CA MET A 169 -0.19 -0.78 11.60
C MET A 169 1.20 -1.24 12.03
N ILE A 170 2.15 -1.25 11.10
CA ILE A 170 3.51 -1.74 11.37
C ILE A 170 4.41 -0.57 11.78
N PRO A 171 5.13 -0.67 12.92
CA PRO A 171 6.08 0.37 13.32
C PRO A 171 7.09 0.69 12.21
N ALA A 172 7.29 1.96 11.92
CA ALA A 172 8.20 2.50 10.90
C ALA A 172 7.91 2.11 9.44
N VAL A 173 6.93 1.24 9.18
CA VAL A 173 6.52 0.83 7.83
C VAL A 173 5.19 1.48 7.43
N GLY A 174 4.23 1.53 8.37
CA GLY A 174 2.91 2.11 8.14
C GLY A 174 1.79 1.08 8.00
N PRO A 175 0.69 1.43 7.27
CA PRO A 175 -0.47 0.59 7.10
C PRO A 175 -0.14 -0.68 6.30
N SER A 176 -0.70 -1.81 6.72
CA SER A 176 -0.54 -3.12 6.08
C SER A 176 -1.74 -4.01 6.35
N THR A 177 -1.75 -5.21 5.76
CA THR A 177 -2.62 -6.33 6.10
C THR A 177 -1.78 -7.59 6.22
N GLU A 178 -2.33 -8.66 6.77
CA GLU A 178 -1.62 -9.95 6.87
C GLU A 178 -1.13 -10.40 5.48
N ARG A 179 -2.00 -10.35 4.47
CA ARG A 179 -1.65 -10.69 3.08
C ARG A 179 -0.57 -9.75 2.53
N ALA A 180 -0.68 -8.44 2.78
CA ALA A 180 0.27 -7.46 2.28
C ALA A 180 1.67 -7.60 2.90
N ILE A 181 1.78 -8.07 4.15
CA ILE A 181 3.07 -8.40 4.77
C ILE A 181 3.76 -9.51 3.99
N HIS A 182 3.05 -10.60 3.71
CA HIS A 182 3.59 -11.71 2.92
C HIS A 182 4.00 -11.22 1.52
N GLY A 183 3.15 -10.42 0.87
CA GLY A 183 3.43 -9.83 -0.43
C GLY A 183 4.71 -8.98 -0.40
N THR A 184 4.86 -8.11 0.59
CA THR A 184 6.04 -7.26 0.73
C THR A 184 7.33 -8.07 0.92
N VAL A 185 7.28 -9.15 1.70
CA VAL A 185 8.46 -10.03 1.90
C VAL A 185 8.87 -10.71 0.59
N VAL A 186 7.90 -11.19 -0.17
CA VAL A 186 8.17 -11.82 -1.48
C VAL A 186 8.69 -10.77 -2.47
N ASP A 187 8.03 -9.62 -2.58
CA ASP A 187 8.40 -8.55 -3.52
C ASP A 187 9.74 -7.87 -3.17
N ALA A 188 10.30 -8.13 -2.00
CA ALA A 188 11.63 -7.62 -1.61
C ALA A 188 12.81 -8.36 -2.29
N TRP A 189 12.55 -9.43 -3.05
CA TRP A 189 13.62 -10.26 -3.65
C TRP A 189 14.67 -9.48 -4.47
N PRO A 190 14.34 -8.41 -5.23
CA PRO A 190 15.36 -7.68 -5.98
C PRO A 190 16.42 -7.03 -5.07
N THR A 191 16.02 -6.64 -3.86
CA THR A 191 16.93 -6.02 -2.89
C THR A 191 17.92 -7.01 -2.29
N TYR A 192 17.63 -8.31 -2.37
CA TYR A 192 18.56 -9.36 -1.92
C TYR A 192 19.66 -9.68 -2.93
N LEU A 193 19.51 -9.22 -4.18
CA LEU A 193 20.53 -9.39 -5.24
C LEU A 193 21.63 -8.35 -5.19
N VAL A 194 21.48 -7.32 -4.36
CA VAL A 194 22.45 -6.23 -4.21
C VAL A 194 23.01 -6.21 -2.78
N PRO A 195 24.21 -5.61 -2.57
CA PRO A 195 24.74 -5.42 -1.23
C PRO A 195 23.72 -4.72 -0.30
N PRO A 196 23.62 -5.12 0.99
CA PRO A 196 22.59 -4.61 1.91
C PRO A 196 22.51 -3.07 1.99
N LEU A 197 23.66 -2.39 1.93
CA LEU A 197 23.71 -0.93 1.95
C LEU A 197 22.97 -0.32 0.74
N ILE A 198 23.14 -0.90 -0.44
CA ILE A 198 22.45 -0.43 -1.67
C ILE A 198 20.94 -0.70 -1.54
N GLY A 199 20.54 -1.89 -1.11
CA GLY A 199 19.14 -2.24 -0.90
C GLY A 199 18.46 -1.34 0.12
N TRP A 200 19.11 -1.04 1.25
CA TRP A 200 18.56 -0.13 2.25
C TRP A 200 18.46 1.32 1.76
N THR A 201 19.47 1.79 1.03
CA THR A 201 19.45 3.14 0.43
C THR A 201 18.31 3.26 -0.57
N PHE A 202 18.13 2.25 -1.44
CA PHE A 202 17.02 2.19 -2.38
C PHE A 202 15.66 2.25 -1.68
N ASN A 203 15.45 1.43 -0.64
CA ASN A 203 14.21 1.40 0.13
C ASN A 203 13.95 2.74 0.84
N ALA A 204 14.98 3.38 1.39
CA ALA A 204 14.85 4.70 2.02
C ALA A 204 14.44 5.78 1.01
N ILE A 205 15.08 5.82 -0.16
CA ILE A 205 14.73 6.77 -1.23
C ILE A 205 13.31 6.51 -1.73
N SER A 206 12.92 5.25 -1.93
CA SER A 206 11.58 4.85 -2.33
C SER A 206 10.51 5.28 -1.32
N ALA A 207 10.81 5.15 -0.02
CA ALA A 207 9.92 5.58 1.04
C ALA A 207 9.73 7.11 1.04
N ILE A 208 10.82 7.88 0.82
CA ILE A 208 10.78 9.34 0.73
C ILE A 208 9.99 9.78 -0.51
N ASP A 209 10.22 9.17 -1.67
CA ASP A 209 9.51 9.48 -2.92
C ASP A 209 8.00 9.20 -2.76
N THR A 210 7.65 8.02 -2.23
CA THR A 210 6.26 7.65 -1.93
C THR A 210 5.63 8.63 -0.95
N ARG A 211 6.35 8.98 0.15
CA ARG A 211 5.82 9.93 1.15
C ARG A 211 5.64 11.33 0.57
N ALA A 212 6.53 11.75 -0.33
CA ALA A 212 6.40 13.03 -1.03
C ALA A 212 5.16 13.07 -1.95
N GLY A 213 4.80 11.95 -2.56
CA GLY A 213 3.56 11.79 -3.33
C GLY A 213 2.29 11.96 -2.49
N LEU A 214 2.36 11.78 -1.17
CA LEU A 214 1.24 11.94 -0.25
C LEU A 214 1.09 13.37 0.32
N ILE A 215 1.99 14.30 -0.02
CA ILE A 215 1.90 15.70 0.46
C ILE A 215 0.52 16.34 0.18
N PRO A 216 -0.10 16.15 -1.01
CA PRO A 216 -1.42 16.73 -1.28
C PRO A 216 -2.54 16.23 -0.36
N GLN A 217 -2.38 15.03 0.25
CA GLN A 217 -3.37 14.45 1.15
C GLN A 217 -3.13 14.80 2.63
N GLU A 218 -2.05 15.50 2.98
CA GLU A 218 -1.71 15.82 4.37
C GLU A 218 -2.82 16.60 5.07
N GLU A 219 -3.32 17.64 4.42
CA GLU A 219 -4.37 18.49 4.98
C GLU A 219 -5.66 17.71 5.23
N MET A 220 -6.05 16.85 4.32
CA MET A 220 -7.23 15.99 4.47
C MET A 220 -7.09 15.03 5.65
N ILE A 221 -5.90 14.45 5.85
CA ILE A 221 -5.65 13.53 6.95
C ILE A 221 -5.53 14.28 8.28
N ASP A 222 -4.82 15.41 8.31
CA ASP A 222 -4.59 16.20 9.52
C ASP A 222 -5.89 16.81 10.07
N ASN A 223 -6.83 17.16 9.19
CA ASN A 223 -8.13 17.76 9.54
C ASN A 223 -9.25 16.70 9.70
N ALA A 224 -8.96 15.41 9.49
CA ALA A 224 -9.94 14.36 9.67
C ALA A 224 -10.35 14.24 11.14
N VAL A 225 -11.64 13.95 11.40
CA VAL A 225 -12.16 13.68 12.75
C VAL A 225 -11.43 12.50 13.40
N ASP A 226 -11.10 11.49 12.60
CA ASP A 226 -10.30 10.32 12.99
C ASP A 226 -9.25 10.03 11.91
N PRO A 227 -8.03 10.60 12.02
CA PRO A 227 -6.97 10.39 11.04
C PRO A 227 -6.56 8.92 10.87
N TYR A 228 -6.62 8.13 11.95
CA TYR A 228 -6.32 6.70 11.86
C TYR A 228 -7.36 5.95 11.01
N ALA A 229 -8.65 6.18 11.28
CA ALA A 229 -9.72 5.55 10.51
C ALA A 229 -9.68 5.98 9.04
N GLN A 230 -9.38 7.25 8.75
CA GLN A 230 -9.22 7.76 7.41
C GLN A 230 -8.10 7.04 6.64
N VAL A 231 -6.91 6.96 7.23
CA VAL A 231 -5.76 6.27 6.62
C VAL A 231 -6.04 4.78 6.44
N ARG A 232 -6.64 4.13 7.45
CA ARG A 232 -7.02 2.72 7.37
C ARG A 232 -7.98 2.45 6.23
N THR A 233 -9.04 3.23 6.13
CA THR A 233 -10.06 3.07 5.08
C THR A 233 -9.47 3.30 3.70
N ALA A 234 -8.75 4.40 3.51
CA ALA A 234 -8.09 4.71 2.24
C ALA A 234 -7.12 3.58 1.82
N TYR A 235 -6.34 3.04 2.77
CA TYR A 235 -5.43 1.93 2.50
C TYR A 235 -6.18 0.66 2.07
N LEU A 236 -7.22 0.27 2.79
CA LEU A 236 -7.98 -0.94 2.48
C LEU A 236 -8.71 -0.82 1.13
N GLN A 237 -9.31 0.33 0.84
CA GLN A 237 -9.95 0.60 -0.46
C GLN A 237 -8.93 0.55 -1.60
N TYR A 238 -7.76 1.17 -1.42
CA TYR A 238 -6.68 1.11 -2.43
C TYR A 238 -6.24 -0.32 -2.70
N ARG A 239 -6.04 -1.13 -1.65
CA ARG A 239 -5.62 -2.54 -1.81
C ARG A 239 -6.68 -3.39 -2.47
N GLU A 240 -7.94 -3.21 -2.09
CA GLU A 240 -9.08 -3.91 -2.71
C GLU A 240 -9.23 -3.54 -4.18
N GLY A 241 -9.12 -2.26 -4.54
CA GLY A 241 -9.17 -1.82 -5.92
C GLY A 241 -8.06 -2.40 -6.81
N LYS A 242 -6.88 -2.77 -6.23
CA LYS A 242 -5.82 -3.49 -6.96
C LYS A 242 -6.17 -4.96 -7.21
N VAL A 243 -6.90 -5.59 -6.30
CA VAL A 243 -7.35 -6.99 -6.42
C VAL A 243 -8.55 -7.09 -7.38
N ASN A 244 -9.55 -6.23 -7.17
CA ASN A 244 -10.83 -6.22 -7.88
C ASN A 244 -11.06 -4.86 -8.59
N PRO A 245 -10.35 -4.57 -9.68
CA PRO A 245 -10.45 -3.29 -10.37
C PRO A 245 -11.84 -3.00 -10.94
N ASP A 246 -12.56 -4.03 -11.35
CA ASP A 246 -13.91 -3.87 -11.91
C ASP A 246 -14.94 -3.43 -10.86
N ALA A 247 -14.90 -4.02 -9.68
CA ALA A 247 -15.74 -3.62 -8.54
C ALA A 247 -15.42 -2.19 -8.07
N ALA A 248 -14.15 -1.79 -8.11
CA ALA A 248 -13.75 -0.43 -7.77
C ALA A 248 -14.27 0.62 -8.78
N MET A 249 -14.38 0.24 -10.07
CA MET A 249 -14.94 1.10 -11.11
C MET A 249 -16.47 1.20 -11.03
N GLU A 250 -17.15 0.12 -10.65
CA GLU A 250 -18.60 0.09 -10.45
C GLU A 250 -19.02 0.99 -9.29
N ASN A 251 -18.38 0.87 -8.14
CA ASN A 251 -18.63 1.75 -6.99
C ASN A 251 -18.41 3.24 -7.31
N LYS A 252 -17.37 3.54 -8.09
CA LYS A 252 -17.10 4.92 -8.50
C LYS A 252 -18.16 5.50 -9.45
N LYS A 253 -18.83 4.64 -10.22
CA LYS A 253 -19.97 5.06 -11.06
C LYS A 253 -21.20 5.32 -10.19
N ASP A 254 -21.46 4.48 -9.21
CA ASP A 254 -22.60 4.63 -8.31
C ASP A 254 -22.48 5.88 -7.45
N GLU A 255 -21.28 6.16 -6.89
CA GLU A 255 -20.99 7.42 -6.17
C GLU A 255 -21.23 8.66 -7.05
N ASN A 256 -20.76 8.65 -8.31
CA ASN A 256 -20.96 9.77 -9.23
C ASN A 256 -22.44 9.94 -9.61
N VAL A 257 -23.22 8.86 -9.66
CA VAL A 257 -24.67 8.93 -9.94
C VAL A 257 -25.42 9.47 -8.73
N GLU A 258 -25.05 9.07 -7.51
CA GLU A 258 -25.63 9.60 -6.27
C GLU A 258 -25.32 11.09 -6.09
N GLU A 259 -24.05 11.51 -6.29
CA GLU A 259 -23.65 12.93 -6.25
C GLU A 259 -24.42 13.76 -7.29
N PHE A 260 -24.59 13.23 -8.52
CA PHE A 260 -25.38 13.90 -9.56
C PHE A 260 -26.87 14.00 -9.22
N LEU A 261 -27.44 13.01 -8.54
CA LEU A 261 -28.83 13.04 -8.09
C LEU A 261 -29.06 14.03 -6.94
N GLU A 262 -28.08 14.17 -6.02
CA GLU A 262 -28.12 15.15 -4.95
C GLU A 262 -27.99 16.60 -5.46
N GLU A 263 -27.30 16.82 -6.59
CA GLU A 263 -27.21 18.16 -7.20
C GLU A 263 -28.51 18.60 -7.94
N ILE A 264 -29.43 17.67 -8.22
CA ILE A 264 -30.67 17.94 -8.97
C ILE A 264 -31.87 18.18 -8.04
N ASP A 265 -31.82 17.72 -6.79
CA ASP A 265 -32.86 17.93 -5.77
C ASP A 265 -32.63 19.23 -4.98
#